data_fd72b0ba249f8ba55468905134c47fa5
#
_entry.id   fd72b0ba249f8ba55468905134c47fa5
#
_cell.length_a   1.000
_cell.length_b   1.000
_cell.length_c   1.000
_cell.angle_alpha   90.00
_cell.angle_beta   90.00
_cell.angle_gamma   90.00
#
_symmetry.space_group_name_H-M   'P 1'
#
loop_
_entity.id
_entity.type
_entity.pdbx_description
1 polymer ?
#
loop_
_entity_poly.entity_id
_entity_poly.type
_entity_poly.pdbx_seq_one_letter_code
_entity_poly.pdbx_strand_id
1 'polypeptide(L)'
;LGQLKDAPHDVYAIFSTQEEIGLVGARTTAFRVDPDIAISIDVTATGDLPKALPMAVELGKGPAIKVKDGGMIAHAMVRDMLVEAAKQAGVPYQMEILLGGTTDAAAMQLVRSGVPSGCLSIPCRFIHSPSEMVDEADIHNAVKLLLTALRTCE
;
A
#
# COMPACT_ATOMS: atom_id res chain seq x y z
N LEU A 1 -7.90 12.12 2.96
CA LEU A 1 -7.47 13.27 3.77
C LEU A 1 -8.66 14.02 4.38
N GLY A 2 -9.69 14.38 3.62
CA GLY A 2 -10.84 15.12 4.16
C GLY A 2 -11.59 14.43 5.32
N GLN A 3 -11.43 13.13 5.48
CA GLN A 3 -11.99 12.33 6.58
C GLN A 3 -11.02 12.10 7.74
N LEU A 4 -9.74 12.43 7.57
CA LEU A 4 -8.73 12.31 8.61
C LEU A 4 -8.83 13.53 9.53
N LYS A 5 -9.44 13.33 10.68
CA LYS A 5 -9.50 14.31 11.78
C LYS A 5 -8.85 13.66 12.99
N ASP A 6 -8.19 14.44 13.78
CA ASP A 6 -7.63 14.01 15.06
C ASP A 6 -6.59 12.87 14.96
N ALA A 7 -5.74 12.89 13.92
CA ALA A 7 -4.58 12.01 13.88
C ALA A 7 -3.60 12.40 14.99
N PRO A 8 -3.06 11.44 15.77
CA PRO A 8 -2.12 11.73 16.85
C PRO A 8 -0.72 12.13 16.35
N HIS A 9 -0.49 12.04 15.04
CA HIS A 9 0.80 12.28 14.38
C HIS A 9 0.66 13.26 13.23
N ASP A 10 1.78 13.84 12.81
CA ASP A 10 1.86 14.57 11.55
C ASP A 10 1.75 13.62 10.37
N VAL A 11 0.77 13.86 9.50
CA VAL A 11 0.52 13.04 8.31
C VAL A 11 0.85 13.82 7.05
N TYR A 12 1.82 13.33 6.30
CA TYR A 12 2.22 13.87 5.01
C TYR A 12 1.62 13.04 3.89
N ALA A 13 0.66 13.59 3.16
CA ALA A 13 0.13 12.97 1.96
C ALA A 13 0.92 13.42 0.74
N ILE A 14 1.55 12.48 0.08
CA ILE A 14 2.44 12.71 -1.05
C ILE A 14 1.83 12.09 -2.31
N PHE A 15 1.63 12.90 -3.34
CA PHE A 15 1.30 12.44 -4.67
C PHE A 15 2.59 12.40 -5.48
N SER A 16 3.22 11.24 -5.51
CA SER A 16 4.52 11.05 -6.16
C SER A 16 4.41 11.13 -7.68
N THR A 17 5.52 11.41 -8.32
CA THR A 17 5.66 11.42 -9.77
C THR A 17 6.71 10.42 -10.20
N GLN A 18 6.61 9.91 -11.44
CA GLN A 18 7.60 9.03 -12.03
C GLN A 18 7.78 7.71 -11.23
N GLU A 19 6.68 7.16 -10.73
CA GLU A 19 6.70 5.86 -10.05
C GLU A 19 7.13 4.77 -11.03
N GLU A 20 6.51 4.68 -12.20
CA GLU A 20 6.69 3.68 -13.25
C GLU A 20 8.11 3.63 -13.89
N ILE A 21 8.91 4.64 -13.67
CA ILE A 21 10.28 4.73 -14.22
C ILE A 21 11.37 4.79 -13.16
N GLY A 22 11.07 4.34 -11.94
CA GLY A 22 12.07 4.19 -10.89
C GLY A 22 11.78 4.88 -9.57
N LEU A 23 10.50 5.09 -9.21
CA LEU A 23 10.07 5.56 -7.89
C LEU A 23 10.68 6.93 -7.50
N VAL A 24 10.89 7.79 -8.50
CA VAL A 24 11.75 8.98 -8.37
C VAL A 24 11.15 10.00 -7.38
N GLY A 25 9.85 10.28 -7.52
CA GLY A 25 9.16 11.24 -6.68
C GLY A 25 9.11 10.80 -5.22
N ALA A 26 8.84 9.53 -4.97
CA ALA A 26 8.78 8.97 -3.62
C ALA A 26 10.15 9.05 -2.91
N ARG A 27 11.22 8.67 -3.61
CA ARG A 27 12.58 8.74 -3.07
C ARG A 27 12.96 10.15 -2.64
N THR A 28 12.74 11.13 -3.51
CA THR A 28 13.13 12.52 -3.25
C THR A 28 12.28 13.18 -2.17
N THR A 29 10.98 12.88 -2.15
CA THR A 29 10.06 13.45 -1.17
C THR A 29 10.26 12.81 0.20
N ALA A 30 10.39 11.49 0.29
CA ALA A 30 10.67 10.81 1.55
C ALA A 30 12.00 11.27 2.15
N PHE A 31 13.04 11.49 1.32
CA PHE A 31 14.30 12.06 1.81
C PHE A 31 14.13 13.45 2.44
N ARG A 32 13.24 14.29 1.88
CA ARG A 32 12.96 15.63 2.40
C ARG A 32 12.12 15.61 3.66
N VAL A 33 11.08 14.78 3.69
CA VAL A 33 10.13 14.68 4.81
C VAL A 33 10.78 14.00 6.01
N ASP A 34 11.64 12.99 5.75
CA ASP A 34 12.31 12.19 6.78
C ASP A 34 11.32 11.56 7.76
N PRO A 35 10.37 10.72 7.26
CA PRO A 35 9.29 10.19 8.09
C PRO A 35 9.76 9.05 8.98
N ASP A 36 9.10 8.85 10.11
CA ASP A 36 9.32 7.69 11.00
C ASP A 36 8.72 6.40 10.43
N ILE A 37 7.65 6.52 9.64
CA ILE A 37 6.96 5.41 8.97
C ILE A 37 6.52 5.88 7.58
N ALA A 38 6.62 4.98 6.59
CA ALA A 38 6.11 5.24 5.25
C ALA A 38 5.14 4.15 4.78
N ILE A 39 4.04 4.56 4.18
CA ILE A 39 3.04 3.67 3.59
C ILE A 39 2.79 4.11 2.15
N SER A 40 3.06 3.25 1.19
CA SER A 40 2.58 3.46 -0.17
C SER A 40 1.14 2.96 -0.33
N ILE A 41 0.40 3.63 -1.19
CA ILE A 41 -0.92 3.18 -1.64
C ILE A 41 -0.82 3.04 -3.14
N ASP A 42 -1.11 1.86 -3.64
CA ASP A 42 -0.94 1.53 -5.05
C ASP A 42 -1.99 0.50 -5.48
N VAL A 43 -2.04 0.17 -6.74
CA VAL A 43 -2.78 -0.97 -7.25
C VAL A 43 -1.89 -2.22 -7.27
N THR A 44 -2.49 -3.41 -7.33
CA THR A 44 -1.75 -4.66 -7.50
C THR A 44 -2.52 -5.63 -8.39
N ALA A 45 -1.79 -6.49 -9.10
CA ALA A 45 -2.40 -7.54 -9.91
C ALA A 45 -3.24 -8.50 -9.08
N THR A 46 -4.12 -9.26 -9.76
CA THR A 46 -4.92 -10.31 -9.13
C THR A 46 -4.62 -11.68 -9.75
N GLY A 47 -4.75 -12.72 -8.95
CA GLY A 47 -4.56 -14.12 -9.39
C GLY A 47 -5.84 -14.80 -9.87
N ASP A 48 -6.97 -14.12 -9.85
CA ASP A 48 -8.30 -14.67 -10.11
C ASP A 48 -8.75 -14.62 -11.60
N LEU A 49 -7.81 -14.38 -12.50
CA LEU A 49 -8.04 -14.38 -13.94
C LEU A 49 -7.46 -15.64 -14.60
N PRO A 50 -8.05 -16.13 -15.69
CA PRO A 50 -7.42 -17.16 -16.51
C PRO A 50 -6.02 -16.73 -16.97
N LYS A 51 -5.00 -17.58 -16.72
CA LYS A 51 -3.59 -17.31 -17.05
C LYS A 51 -2.97 -16.11 -16.30
N ALA A 52 -3.57 -15.71 -15.18
CA ALA A 52 -2.96 -14.72 -14.28
C ALA A 52 -1.66 -15.24 -13.65
N LEU A 53 -0.88 -14.31 -13.12
CA LEU A 53 0.26 -14.68 -12.27
C LEU A 53 -0.23 -15.48 -11.05
N PRO A 54 0.52 -16.49 -10.61
CA PRO A 54 0.18 -17.22 -9.39
C PRO A 54 0.28 -16.30 -8.17
N MET A 55 -0.84 -15.80 -7.67
CA MET A 55 -0.93 -15.02 -6.45
C MET A 55 -2.30 -15.18 -5.80
N ALA A 56 -2.35 -14.93 -4.50
CA ALA A 56 -3.55 -15.15 -3.70
C ALA A 56 -4.56 -13.99 -3.76
N VAL A 57 -4.15 -12.82 -4.26
CA VAL A 57 -5.02 -11.64 -4.29
C VAL A 57 -6.12 -11.80 -5.33
N GLU A 58 -7.36 -11.54 -4.92
CA GLU A 58 -8.56 -11.58 -5.73
C GLU A 58 -9.31 -10.25 -5.69
N LEU A 59 -9.97 -9.90 -6.78
CA LEU A 59 -10.83 -8.72 -6.85
C LEU A 59 -12.06 -8.87 -5.93
N GLY A 60 -12.43 -7.82 -5.22
CA GLY A 60 -13.63 -7.81 -4.35
C GLY A 60 -13.46 -8.53 -3.02
N LYS A 61 -12.24 -8.93 -2.65
CA LYS A 61 -11.95 -9.59 -1.36
C LYS A 61 -11.31 -8.66 -0.32
N GLY A 62 -11.32 -7.38 -0.56
CA GLY A 62 -10.70 -6.35 0.26
C GLY A 62 -9.31 -5.94 -0.23
N PRO A 63 -8.80 -4.82 0.26
CA PRO A 63 -7.46 -4.36 -0.06
C PRO A 63 -6.41 -5.38 0.37
N ALA A 64 -5.26 -5.35 -0.28
CA ALA A 64 -4.16 -6.25 0.01
C ALA A 64 -3.07 -5.55 0.81
N ILE A 65 -2.64 -6.18 1.90
CA ILE A 65 -1.51 -5.72 2.72
C ILE A 65 -0.26 -6.45 2.22
N LYS A 66 0.68 -5.69 1.71
CA LYS A 66 1.88 -6.25 1.09
C LYS A 66 2.82 -6.87 2.13
N VAL A 67 3.20 -8.12 1.90
CA VAL A 67 4.24 -8.83 2.66
C VAL A 67 5.58 -8.68 1.95
N LYS A 68 5.57 -8.87 0.62
CA LYS A 68 6.77 -8.84 -0.21
C LYS A 68 6.42 -8.52 -1.65
N ASP A 69 7.33 -7.82 -2.32
CA ASP A 69 7.35 -7.68 -3.78
C ASP A 69 8.78 -7.83 -4.34
N GLY A 70 9.02 -7.40 -5.58
CA GLY A 70 10.33 -7.50 -6.21
C GLY A 70 11.39 -6.58 -5.63
N GLY A 71 11.01 -5.49 -4.98
CA GLY A 71 11.91 -4.46 -4.44
C GLY A 71 11.89 -4.33 -2.90
N MET A 72 10.95 -4.98 -2.23
CA MET A 72 10.72 -4.77 -0.80
C MET A 72 10.22 -6.04 -0.10
N ILE A 73 10.66 -6.21 1.14
CA ILE A 73 9.94 -6.97 2.18
C ILE A 73 9.38 -5.93 3.14
N ALA A 74 8.05 -5.89 3.29
CA ALA A 74 7.41 -4.92 4.16
C ALA A 74 7.93 -5.05 5.61
N HIS A 75 8.18 -3.91 6.24
CA HIS A 75 8.60 -3.92 7.64
C HIS A 75 7.50 -4.54 8.51
N ALA A 76 7.87 -5.50 9.37
CA ALA A 76 6.91 -6.29 10.14
C ALA A 76 5.96 -5.39 10.96
N MET A 77 6.50 -4.37 11.62
CA MET A 77 5.70 -3.40 12.40
C MET A 77 4.63 -2.73 11.53
N VAL A 78 4.98 -2.24 10.33
CA VAL A 78 4.03 -1.55 9.45
C VAL A 78 2.98 -2.50 8.90
N ARG A 79 3.40 -3.69 8.48
CA ARG A 79 2.47 -4.75 8.04
C ARG A 79 1.48 -5.12 9.14
N ASP A 80 1.97 -5.37 10.35
CA ASP A 80 1.13 -5.82 11.47
C ASP A 80 0.20 -4.69 11.93
N MET A 81 0.65 -3.43 11.92
CA MET A 81 -0.19 -2.24 12.15
C MET A 81 -1.36 -2.18 11.15
N LEU A 82 -1.11 -2.39 9.86
CA LEU A 82 -2.17 -2.42 8.83
C LEU A 82 -3.14 -3.58 9.06
N VAL A 83 -2.64 -4.76 9.43
CA VAL A 83 -3.48 -5.93 9.78
C VAL A 83 -4.38 -5.64 10.97
N GLU A 84 -3.84 -5.08 12.04
CA GLU A 84 -4.63 -4.72 13.21
C GLU A 84 -5.66 -3.63 12.90
N ALA A 85 -5.29 -2.63 12.10
CA ALA A 85 -6.23 -1.61 11.63
C ALA A 85 -7.39 -2.20 10.81
N ALA A 86 -7.12 -3.18 9.95
CA ALA A 86 -8.17 -3.88 9.20
C ALA A 86 -9.14 -4.61 10.13
N LYS A 87 -8.63 -5.32 11.13
CA LYS A 87 -9.43 -6.02 12.15
C LYS A 87 -10.28 -5.04 12.96
N GLN A 88 -9.69 -3.95 13.44
CA GLN A 88 -10.39 -2.92 14.21
C GLN A 88 -11.47 -2.22 13.38
N ALA A 89 -11.18 -1.95 12.11
CA ALA A 89 -12.13 -1.36 11.18
C ALA A 89 -13.25 -2.33 10.76
N GLY A 90 -13.09 -3.64 11.01
CA GLY A 90 -14.03 -4.67 10.57
C GLY A 90 -14.14 -4.74 9.04
N VAL A 91 -13.01 -4.55 8.32
CA VAL A 91 -12.97 -4.65 6.86
C VAL A 91 -12.24 -5.93 6.43
N PRO A 92 -12.65 -6.56 5.34
CA PRO A 92 -11.90 -7.66 4.75
C PRO A 92 -10.55 -7.16 4.25
N TYR A 93 -9.54 -8.02 4.31
CA TYR A 93 -8.21 -7.73 3.76
C TYR A 93 -7.55 -9.02 3.28
N GLN A 94 -6.54 -8.88 2.45
CA GLN A 94 -5.77 -9.98 1.90
C GLN A 94 -4.28 -9.76 2.18
N MET A 95 -3.49 -10.84 2.20
CA MET A 95 -2.03 -10.74 2.29
C MET A 95 -1.45 -10.89 0.89
N GLU A 96 -0.53 -9.99 0.54
CA GLU A 96 0.02 -9.93 -0.82
C GLU A 96 1.49 -10.36 -0.86
N ILE A 97 1.78 -11.31 -1.77
CA ILE A 97 3.13 -11.60 -2.24
C ILE A 97 3.13 -11.42 -3.76
N LEU A 98 3.83 -10.42 -4.24
CA LEU A 98 4.01 -10.13 -5.65
C LEU A 98 5.41 -10.56 -6.09
N LEU A 99 5.51 -11.45 -7.07
CA LEU A 99 6.82 -12.00 -7.49
C LEU A 99 7.65 -11.05 -8.34
N GLY A 100 7.04 -10.03 -8.92
CA GLY A 100 7.70 -9.01 -9.74
C GLY A 100 7.09 -7.63 -9.50
N GLY A 101 7.72 -6.59 -10.00
CA GLY A 101 7.30 -5.22 -9.74
C GLY A 101 7.58 -4.76 -8.30
N THR A 102 7.28 -3.52 -8.03
CA THR A 102 7.39 -2.93 -6.69
C THR A 102 6.53 -1.67 -6.61
N THR A 103 6.61 -0.92 -5.51
CA THR A 103 5.87 0.31 -5.28
C THR A 103 6.78 1.38 -4.67
N ASP A 104 6.29 2.57 -4.52
CA ASP A 104 7.00 3.69 -3.88
C ASP A 104 7.60 3.35 -2.52
N ALA A 105 7.02 2.40 -1.77
CA ALA A 105 7.56 1.95 -0.49
C ALA A 105 8.99 1.38 -0.60
N ALA A 106 9.33 0.75 -1.73
CA ALA A 106 10.68 0.24 -1.95
C ALA A 106 11.74 1.36 -2.04
N ALA A 107 11.38 2.53 -2.54
CA ALA A 107 12.27 3.68 -2.54
C ALA A 107 12.29 4.39 -1.18
N MET A 108 11.15 4.49 -0.53
CA MET A 108 11.02 5.16 0.77
C MET A 108 11.79 4.44 1.87
N GLN A 109 11.79 3.10 1.89
CA GLN A 109 12.55 2.32 2.88
C GLN A 109 14.06 2.56 2.87
N LEU A 110 14.60 3.08 1.76
CA LEU A 110 16.06 3.26 1.57
C LEU A 110 16.55 4.68 1.84
N VAL A 111 15.66 5.60 2.24
CA VAL A 111 16.07 6.98 2.51
C VAL A 111 16.70 7.12 3.89
N ARG A 112 17.65 8.05 4.01
CA ARG A 112 18.37 8.33 5.27
C ARG A 112 19.04 7.07 5.84
N SER A 113 18.70 6.73 7.10
CA SER A 113 19.18 5.55 7.79
C SER A 113 18.27 4.32 7.61
N GLY A 114 17.26 4.45 6.75
CA GLY A 114 16.19 3.48 6.55
C GLY A 114 14.89 3.89 7.23
N VAL A 115 13.76 3.72 6.54
CA VAL A 115 12.42 4.03 7.04
C VAL A 115 11.58 2.77 7.06
N PRO A 116 10.99 2.38 8.20
CA PRO A 116 10.00 1.30 8.24
C PRO A 116 8.88 1.55 7.23
N SER A 117 8.78 0.70 6.22
CA SER A 117 7.87 0.94 5.11
C SER A 117 6.97 -0.26 4.84
N GLY A 118 5.77 0.02 4.35
CA GLY A 118 4.79 -0.95 3.93
C GLY A 118 3.95 -0.44 2.77
N CYS A 119 3.07 -1.31 2.26
CA CYS A 119 2.18 -0.95 1.16
C CYS A 119 0.78 -1.52 1.42
N LEU A 120 -0.23 -0.69 1.15
CA LEU A 120 -1.63 -1.04 1.08
C LEU A 120 -2.04 -1.02 -0.39
N SER A 121 -2.32 -2.18 -0.96
CA SER A 121 -2.61 -2.32 -2.38
C SER A 121 -4.10 -2.49 -2.64
N ILE A 122 -4.59 -1.90 -3.73
CA ILE A 122 -5.95 -2.08 -4.23
C ILE A 122 -5.91 -3.13 -5.34
N PRO A 123 -6.62 -4.27 -5.20
CA PRO A 123 -6.68 -5.28 -6.25
C PRO A 123 -7.17 -4.70 -7.58
N CYS A 124 -6.42 -4.94 -8.65
CA CYS A 124 -6.72 -4.43 -9.98
C CYS A 124 -6.52 -5.52 -11.03
N ARG A 125 -7.56 -5.83 -11.79
CA ARG A 125 -7.46 -6.68 -12.98
C ARG A 125 -6.96 -5.88 -14.16
N PHE A 126 -6.21 -6.53 -15.05
CA PHE A 126 -5.68 -5.93 -16.29
C PHE A 126 -4.78 -4.73 -16.05
N ILE A 127 -4.06 -4.72 -14.92
CA ILE A 127 -3.12 -3.66 -14.55
C ILE A 127 -2.15 -3.35 -15.72
N HIS A 128 -1.77 -2.10 -15.88
CA HIS A 128 -0.96 -1.57 -16.99
C HIS A 128 -1.61 -1.74 -18.39
N SER A 129 -2.94 -1.79 -18.43
CA SER A 129 -3.68 -1.84 -19.69
C SER A 129 -4.75 -0.74 -19.76
N PRO A 130 -5.29 -0.41 -20.94
CA PRO A 130 -6.38 0.57 -21.05
C PRO A 130 -7.70 0.13 -20.42
N SER A 131 -7.80 -1.10 -19.94
CA SER A 131 -9.05 -1.71 -19.44
C SER A 131 -8.92 -2.15 -17.98
N GLU A 132 -8.20 -1.40 -17.18
CA GLU A 132 -8.03 -1.68 -15.75
C GLU A 132 -9.38 -1.72 -15.02
N MET A 133 -9.50 -2.64 -14.08
CA MET A 133 -10.73 -2.86 -13.33
C MET A 133 -10.43 -3.03 -11.85
N VAL A 134 -11.09 -2.24 -11.02
CA VAL A 134 -11.07 -2.34 -9.55
C VAL A 134 -12.47 -2.55 -9.02
N ASP A 135 -12.60 -3.10 -7.82
CA ASP A 135 -13.86 -3.18 -7.10
C ASP A 135 -13.99 -1.94 -6.20
N GLU A 136 -15.12 -1.24 -6.29
CA GLU A 136 -15.38 -0.04 -5.50
C GLU A 136 -15.36 -0.32 -3.98
N ALA A 137 -15.79 -1.52 -3.58
CA ALA A 137 -15.75 -1.92 -2.17
C ALA A 137 -14.31 -2.10 -1.68
N ASP A 138 -13.38 -2.57 -2.51
CA ASP A 138 -11.97 -2.69 -2.15
C ASP A 138 -11.35 -1.30 -1.92
N ILE A 139 -11.72 -0.29 -2.74
CA ILE A 139 -11.29 1.10 -2.54
C ILE A 139 -11.84 1.66 -1.22
N HIS A 140 -13.14 1.52 -0.96
CA HIS A 140 -13.76 2.01 0.28
C HIS A 140 -13.17 1.32 1.52
N ASN A 141 -12.91 0.02 1.45
CA ASN A 141 -12.27 -0.72 2.52
C ASN A 141 -10.81 -0.30 2.74
N ALA A 142 -10.06 0.00 1.66
CA ALA A 142 -8.70 0.55 1.78
C ALA A 142 -8.70 1.91 2.49
N VAL A 143 -9.63 2.80 2.13
CA VAL A 143 -9.78 4.11 2.80
C VAL A 143 -10.09 3.91 4.28
N LYS A 144 -11.03 3.04 4.63
CA LYS A 144 -11.44 2.78 6.01
C LYS A 144 -10.29 2.18 6.83
N LEU A 145 -9.56 1.21 6.26
CA LEU A 145 -8.39 0.60 6.87
C LEU A 145 -7.30 1.66 7.13
N LEU A 146 -6.94 2.44 6.11
CA LEU A 146 -5.89 3.45 6.23
C LEU A 146 -6.23 4.52 7.27
N LEU A 147 -7.48 5.02 7.29
CA LEU A 147 -7.93 5.98 8.29
C LEU A 147 -7.82 5.42 9.70
N THR A 148 -8.14 4.13 9.89
CA THR A 148 -8.00 3.47 11.18
C THR A 148 -6.53 3.36 11.56
N ALA A 149 -5.67 2.90 10.66
CA ALA A 149 -4.22 2.81 10.89
C ALA A 149 -3.63 4.17 11.33
N LEU A 150 -3.95 5.25 10.60
CA LEU A 150 -3.44 6.60 10.91
C LEU A 150 -3.97 7.19 12.23
N ARG A 151 -5.04 6.66 12.78
CA ARG A 151 -5.59 7.09 14.08
C ARG A 151 -5.08 6.28 15.25
N THR A 152 -4.62 5.06 15.02
CA THR A 152 -4.29 4.09 16.07
C THR A 152 -2.81 3.71 16.13
N CYS A 153 -1.99 4.18 15.18
CA CYS A 153 -0.55 3.95 15.28
C CYS A 153 0.03 4.75 16.47
N GLU A 154 0.76 4.06 17.32
CA GLU A 154 1.51 4.61 18.47
C GLU A 154 3.02 4.48 18.23
#